data_958fdd08df29a30abd7d123788d21e99
#
_entry.id   958fdd08df29a30abd7d123788d21e99
#
_cell.length_a   1.000
_cell.length_b   1.000
_cell.length_c   1.000
_cell.angle_alpha   90.00
_cell.angle_beta   90.00
_cell.angle_gamma   90.00
#
_symmetry.space_group_name_H-M   'P 1'
#
loop_
_entity.id
_entity.type
_entity.pdbx_description
1 polymer ?
#
loop_
_entity_poly.entity_id
_entity_poly.type
_entity_poly.pdbx_seq_one_letter_code
_entity_poly.pdbx_strand_id
1 'polypeptide(L)'
;MSKRHAEIAGAGFAGLTAACALAQRGWTVRVHERADRLRTTGAGIYIYENGLRVLEAVGAYEAAVKGAPFAHTREVRDGRGRLISVHSWKGSRVFSIVRQNVINALAAAARNADAEIVTNSTAAGATPDGELVLVDGSRHKADLIIAADGSNSRLRDSLGLLAKRKYLVDGCTRLLMDRTVAERTGGDGKTIEYWSGTRRILYTPCSEDDIYIALTMLDSDEIAKAVPVRKDDWKRWFPPLEALIERIGTQGRYDRFELIKLKSWSTGRVAIVGDAAHALPPNIGQGGGCAMMNALSLAVYLERDSDIVAALETWERNERPITDHTQRISYVLGLPTTWPSALRAAALGLAGRSKWLTAQRTRTALHRPTGT
;
A
#
# COMPACT_ATOMS: atom_id res chain seq x y z
N MET A 1 -28.60 23.46 -7.78
CA MET A 1 -27.63 22.72 -8.66
C MET A 1 -27.74 21.24 -8.27
N SER A 2 -27.78 20.31 -9.23
CA SER A 2 -27.71 18.88 -8.95
C SER A 2 -26.35 18.57 -8.30
N LYS A 3 -26.34 17.66 -7.32
CA LYS A 3 -25.07 17.18 -6.74
C LYS A 3 -24.25 16.51 -7.84
N ARG A 4 -22.92 16.75 -7.87
CA ARG A 4 -22.01 16.01 -8.73
C ARG A 4 -21.98 14.54 -8.34
N HIS A 5 -21.80 13.66 -9.32
CA HIS A 5 -21.75 12.22 -9.11
C HIS A 5 -20.41 11.61 -9.52
N ALA A 6 -19.91 10.67 -8.71
CA ALA A 6 -18.69 9.92 -9.00
C ALA A 6 -18.92 8.41 -8.93
N GLU A 7 -18.45 7.69 -9.95
CA GLU A 7 -18.37 6.23 -9.97
C GLU A 7 -16.91 5.79 -9.77
N ILE A 8 -16.67 4.91 -8.81
CA ILE A 8 -15.32 4.49 -8.40
C ILE A 8 -15.17 2.99 -8.60
N ALA A 9 -14.16 2.56 -9.35
CA ALA A 9 -13.83 1.15 -9.52
C ALA A 9 -12.76 0.72 -8.52
N GLY A 10 -13.14 -0.18 -7.59
CA GLY A 10 -12.27 -0.78 -6.57
C GLY A 10 -12.41 -0.18 -5.18
N ALA A 11 -12.70 -1.02 -4.19
CA ALA A 11 -12.83 -0.68 -2.78
C ALA A 11 -11.54 -0.95 -1.98
N GLY A 12 -10.38 -0.60 -2.56
CA GLY A 12 -9.08 -0.57 -1.88
C GLY A 12 -8.85 0.74 -1.11
N PHE A 13 -7.62 0.94 -0.60
CA PHE A 13 -7.26 2.16 0.15
C PHE A 13 -7.57 3.45 -0.64
N ALA A 14 -7.16 3.51 -1.91
CA ALA A 14 -7.39 4.69 -2.73
C ALA A 14 -8.89 4.93 -3.00
N GLY A 15 -9.62 3.88 -3.42
CA GLY A 15 -11.04 4.02 -3.78
C GLY A 15 -11.91 4.39 -2.58
N LEU A 16 -11.71 3.76 -1.43
CA LEU A 16 -12.47 4.08 -0.21
C LEU A 16 -12.10 5.47 0.33
N THR A 17 -10.83 5.88 0.25
CA THR A 17 -10.43 7.24 0.64
C THR A 17 -11.05 8.29 -0.29
N ALA A 18 -11.03 8.06 -1.60
CA ALA A 18 -11.68 8.95 -2.57
C ALA A 18 -13.18 9.02 -2.33
N ALA A 19 -13.83 7.88 -2.08
CA ALA A 19 -15.27 7.83 -1.79
C ALA A 19 -15.63 8.67 -0.57
N CYS A 20 -14.91 8.47 0.53
CA CYS A 20 -15.13 9.23 1.75
C CYS A 20 -14.89 10.73 1.53
N ALA A 21 -13.75 11.10 0.93
CA ALA A 21 -13.34 12.49 0.74
C ALA A 21 -14.30 13.25 -0.21
N LEU A 22 -14.81 12.62 -1.26
CA LEU A 22 -15.77 13.22 -2.18
C LEU A 22 -17.16 13.34 -1.54
N ALA A 23 -17.64 12.28 -0.87
CA ALA A 23 -18.94 12.29 -0.21
C ALA A 23 -19.01 13.38 0.87
N GLN A 24 -17.97 13.55 1.68
CA GLN A 24 -17.83 14.63 2.66
C GLN A 24 -17.87 16.03 2.02
N ARG A 25 -17.58 16.14 0.71
CA ARG A 25 -17.62 17.38 -0.09
C ARG A 25 -18.91 17.50 -0.93
N GLY A 26 -19.92 16.74 -0.57
CA GLY A 26 -21.26 16.85 -1.15
C GLY A 26 -21.47 16.15 -2.48
N TRP A 27 -20.53 15.30 -2.92
CA TRP A 27 -20.75 14.44 -4.08
C TRP A 27 -21.63 13.26 -3.72
N THR A 28 -22.42 12.76 -4.66
CA THR A 28 -22.97 11.42 -4.61
C THR A 28 -21.89 10.45 -5.12
N VAL A 29 -21.66 9.35 -4.41
CA VAL A 29 -20.54 8.45 -4.71
C VAL A 29 -21.02 7.00 -4.70
N ARG A 30 -20.66 6.25 -5.74
CA ARG A 30 -20.82 4.80 -5.79
C ARG A 30 -19.47 4.13 -6.03
N VAL A 31 -19.17 3.10 -5.22
CA VAL A 31 -17.97 2.29 -5.33
C VAL A 31 -18.32 0.89 -5.79
N HIS A 32 -17.67 0.43 -6.85
CA HIS A 32 -17.82 -0.92 -7.39
C HIS A 32 -16.66 -1.80 -6.95
N GLU A 33 -16.95 -2.86 -6.19
CA GLU A 33 -15.97 -3.86 -5.77
C GLU A 33 -16.30 -5.20 -6.42
N ARG A 34 -15.30 -5.80 -7.08
CA ARG A 34 -15.45 -7.08 -7.77
C ARG A 34 -15.70 -8.28 -6.85
N ALA A 35 -15.16 -8.22 -5.61
CA ALA A 35 -15.32 -9.29 -4.64
C ALA A 35 -16.72 -9.28 -4.01
N ASP A 36 -17.14 -10.41 -3.46
CA ASP A 36 -18.37 -10.57 -2.70
C ASP A 36 -18.39 -9.78 -1.38
N ARG A 37 -17.22 -9.42 -0.88
CA ARG A 37 -17.03 -8.66 0.37
C ARG A 37 -15.72 -7.88 0.34
N LEU A 38 -15.66 -6.84 1.16
CA LEU A 38 -14.43 -6.06 1.36
C LEU A 38 -13.45 -6.89 2.20
N ARG A 39 -12.44 -7.44 1.54
CA ARG A 39 -11.42 -8.24 2.21
C ARG A 39 -10.04 -7.97 1.64
N THR A 40 -9.04 -8.12 2.49
CA THR A 40 -7.65 -8.20 2.06
C THR A 40 -7.14 -9.62 2.30
N THR A 41 -6.18 -10.07 1.52
CA THR A 41 -5.39 -11.25 1.90
C THR A 41 -4.62 -10.89 3.17
N GLY A 42 -4.73 -11.74 4.21
CA GLY A 42 -4.18 -11.51 5.55
C GLY A 42 -2.76 -10.98 5.51
N ALA A 43 -2.58 -9.73 5.87
CA ALA A 43 -1.32 -9.02 5.88
C ALA A 43 -1.38 -7.83 6.84
N GLY A 44 -0.23 -7.47 7.41
CA GLY A 44 -0.06 -6.17 8.04
C GLY A 44 0.33 -5.11 7.03
N ILE A 45 0.19 -3.87 7.42
CA ILE A 45 0.64 -2.71 6.66
C ILE A 45 1.24 -1.67 7.60
N TYR A 46 2.29 -0.98 7.14
CA TYR A 46 2.78 0.21 7.82
C TYR A 46 2.02 1.43 7.31
N ILE A 47 1.47 2.20 8.24
CA ILE A 47 0.92 3.51 7.97
C ILE A 47 1.78 4.55 8.70
N TYR A 48 2.37 5.44 7.93
CA TYR A 48 3.23 6.51 8.39
C TYR A 48 2.43 7.80 8.59
N GLU A 49 3.08 8.83 9.11
CA GLU A 49 2.50 10.13 9.43
C GLU A 49 1.60 10.68 8.30
N ASN A 50 2.06 10.59 7.05
CA ASN A 50 1.29 11.02 5.88
C ASN A 50 -0.05 10.29 5.74
N GLY A 51 -0.02 8.96 5.84
CA GLY A 51 -1.24 8.14 5.76
C GLY A 51 -2.15 8.31 6.97
N LEU A 52 -1.58 8.49 8.18
CA LEU A 52 -2.36 8.73 9.41
C LEU A 52 -3.12 10.05 9.33
N ARG A 53 -2.49 11.12 8.81
CA ARG A 53 -3.16 12.41 8.58
C ARG A 53 -4.32 12.29 7.59
N VAL A 54 -4.19 11.46 6.56
CA VAL A 54 -5.31 11.18 5.65
C VAL A 54 -6.44 10.46 6.36
N LEU A 55 -6.13 9.44 7.17
CA LEU A 55 -7.15 8.74 7.97
C LEU A 55 -7.86 9.68 8.96
N GLU A 56 -7.13 10.62 9.57
CA GLU A 56 -7.72 11.69 10.40
C GLU A 56 -8.67 12.57 9.57
N ALA A 57 -8.21 13.04 8.41
CA ALA A 57 -9.00 13.94 7.56
C ALA A 57 -10.30 13.32 7.04
N VAL A 58 -10.32 12.00 6.83
CA VAL A 58 -11.53 11.28 6.40
C VAL A 58 -12.34 10.65 7.54
N GLY A 59 -11.92 10.84 8.81
CA GLY A 59 -12.63 10.34 9.99
C GLY A 59 -12.49 8.83 10.22
N ALA A 60 -11.42 8.21 9.68
CA ALA A 60 -11.17 6.77 9.81
C ALA A 60 -10.06 6.41 10.80
N TYR A 61 -9.37 7.40 11.39
CA TYR A 61 -8.14 7.19 12.16
C TYR A 61 -8.35 6.29 13.38
N GLU A 62 -9.24 6.65 14.28
CA GLU A 62 -9.44 5.94 15.56
C GLU A 62 -9.78 4.46 15.34
N ALA A 63 -10.66 4.18 14.37
CA ALA A 63 -11.04 2.81 14.04
C ALA A 63 -9.90 2.04 13.38
N ALA A 64 -9.08 2.69 12.54
CA ALA A 64 -7.98 2.05 11.84
C ALA A 64 -6.83 1.66 12.77
N VAL A 65 -6.48 2.51 13.76
CA VAL A 65 -5.33 2.29 14.66
C VAL A 65 -5.68 1.55 15.93
N LYS A 66 -6.96 1.22 16.15
CA LYS A 66 -7.42 0.55 17.37
C LYS A 66 -6.67 -0.78 17.55
N GLY A 67 -5.97 -0.93 18.69
CA GLY A 67 -5.17 -2.10 19.02
C GLY A 67 -3.89 -2.29 18.19
N ALA A 68 -3.54 -1.32 17.33
CA ALA A 68 -2.31 -1.39 16.56
C ALA A 68 -1.11 -0.90 17.37
N PRO A 69 0.02 -1.62 17.38
CA PRO A 69 1.22 -1.19 18.06
C PRO A 69 1.89 -0.02 17.31
N PHE A 70 2.40 0.93 18.09
CA PHE A 70 3.24 2.00 17.58
C PHE A 70 4.64 1.45 17.26
N ALA A 71 5.10 1.62 16.03
CA ALA A 71 6.44 1.18 15.65
C ALA A 71 7.48 2.22 16.07
N HIS A 72 8.30 1.91 17.09
CA HIS A 72 9.35 2.79 17.61
C HIS A 72 10.66 2.65 16.85
N THR A 73 11.00 1.42 16.47
CA THR A 73 12.29 1.09 15.85
C THR A 73 12.15 0.04 14.77
N ARG A 74 13.04 0.12 13.77
CA ARG A 74 13.28 -0.93 12.79
C ARG A 74 14.71 -1.43 12.92
N GLU A 75 14.86 -2.71 13.20
CA GLU A 75 16.15 -3.39 13.22
C GLU A 75 16.35 -4.14 11.89
N VAL A 76 17.57 -4.09 11.37
CA VAL A 76 18.02 -4.95 10.27
C VAL A 76 19.06 -5.92 10.85
N ARG A 77 18.85 -7.21 10.62
CA ARG A 77 19.68 -8.28 11.13
C ARG A 77 20.13 -9.21 9.99
N ASP A 78 21.24 -9.89 10.17
CA ASP A 78 21.62 -10.97 9.25
C ASP A 78 20.83 -12.27 9.54
N GLY A 79 20.99 -13.29 8.69
CA GLY A 79 20.31 -14.58 8.84
C GLY A 79 20.68 -15.36 10.12
N ARG A 80 21.74 -14.94 10.84
CA ARG A 80 22.13 -15.48 12.15
C ARG A 80 21.67 -14.60 13.32
N GLY A 81 20.85 -13.59 13.06
CA GLY A 81 20.29 -12.69 14.06
C GLY A 81 21.23 -11.57 14.52
N ARG A 82 22.43 -11.41 13.94
CA ARG A 82 23.37 -10.34 14.31
C ARG A 82 22.85 -9.01 13.76
N LEU A 83 22.88 -7.98 14.61
CA LEU A 83 22.43 -6.64 14.27
C LEU A 83 23.33 -5.99 13.22
N ILE A 84 22.74 -5.49 12.13
CA ILE A 84 23.41 -4.71 11.08
C ILE A 84 23.13 -3.22 11.26
N SER A 85 21.87 -2.84 11.49
CA SER A 85 21.49 -1.43 11.68
C SER A 85 20.19 -1.30 12.46
N VAL A 86 20.03 -0.13 13.11
CA VAL A 86 18.80 0.27 13.78
C VAL A 86 18.36 1.62 13.22
N HIS A 87 17.08 1.74 12.95
CA HIS A 87 16.45 3.01 12.59
C HIS A 87 15.35 3.33 13.61
N SER A 88 15.36 4.55 14.12
CA SER A 88 14.32 5.05 15.04
C SER A 88 13.40 6.03 14.31
N TRP A 89 12.10 5.91 14.55
CA TRP A 89 11.05 6.78 13.99
C TRP A 89 10.79 8.03 14.86
N LYS A 90 11.80 8.50 15.61
CA LYS A 90 11.65 9.68 16.49
C LYS A 90 11.06 10.86 15.71
N GLY A 91 9.99 11.44 16.25
CA GLY A 91 9.30 12.61 15.66
C GLY A 91 8.30 12.30 14.56
N SER A 92 8.00 11.01 14.29
CA SER A 92 6.99 10.59 13.32
C SER A 92 6.19 9.43 13.86
N ARG A 93 4.88 9.46 13.69
CA ARG A 93 4.01 8.33 14.03
C ARG A 93 4.12 7.27 12.92
N VAL A 94 4.35 6.04 13.33
CA VAL A 94 4.31 4.87 12.45
C VAL A 94 3.56 3.76 13.15
N PHE A 95 2.46 3.31 12.58
CA PHE A 95 1.74 2.15 13.08
C PHE A 95 1.91 0.97 12.14
N SER A 96 2.03 -0.21 12.72
CA SER A 96 1.84 -1.46 11.99
C SER A 96 0.42 -1.95 12.29
N ILE A 97 -0.39 -2.10 11.26
CA ILE A 97 -1.83 -2.32 11.39
C ILE A 97 -2.22 -3.56 10.58
N VAL A 98 -3.15 -4.36 11.08
CA VAL A 98 -3.81 -5.39 10.28
C VAL A 98 -4.51 -4.69 9.11
N ARG A 99 -4.13 -5.03 7.88
CA ARG A 99 -4.60 -4.35 6.66
C ARG A 99 -6.13 -4.29 6.56
N GLN A 100 -6.81 -5.34 7.03
CA GLN A 100 -8.28 -5.41 7.05
C GLN A 100 -8.90 -4.32 7.92
N ASN A 101 -8.26 -3.95 9.04
CA ASN A 101 -8.78 -2.90 9.93
C ASN A 101 -8.81 -1.53 9.24
N VAL A 102 -7.79 -1.21 8.43
CA VAL A 102 -7.77 0.02 7.63
C VAL A 102 -8.89 0.02 6.58
N ILE A 103 -9.11 -1.10 5.89
CA ILE A 103 -10.20 -1.23 4.91
C ILE A 103 -11.57 -1.06 5.59
N ASN A 104 -11.77 -1.72 6.73
CA ASN A 104 -13.03 -1.62 7.48
C ASN A 104 -13.29 -0.20 7.97
N ALA A 105 -12.26 0.48 8.50
CA ALA A 105 -12.36 1.87 8.98
C ALA A 105 -12.70 2.85 7.84
N LEU A 106 -12.01 2.73 6.70
CA LEU A 106 -12.29 3.55 5.52
C LEU A 106 -13.69 3.28 4.94
N ALA A 107 -14.11 2.01 4.88
CA ALA A 107 -15.44 1.66 4.39
C ALA A 107 -16.55 2.17 5.32
N ALA A 108 -16.34 2.11 6.63
CA ALA A 108 -17.28 2.68 7.60
C ALA A 108 -17.37 4.20 7.45
N ALA A 109 -16.23 4.89 7.33
CA ALA A 109 -16.19 6.34 7.13
C ALA A 109 -16.86 6.75 5.80
N ALA A 110 -16.64 5.99 4.72
CA ALA A 110 -17.30 6.24 3.43
C ALA A 110 -18.84 6.09 3.52
N ARG A 111 -19.34 5.02 4.16
CA ARG A 111 -20.78 4.82 4.38
C ARG A 111 -21.39 5.89 5.28
N ASN A 112 -20.68 6.31 6.34
CA ASN A 112 -21.12 7.38 7.23
C ASN A 112 -21.20 8.75 6.50
N ALA A 113 -20.50 8.90 5.38
CA ALA A 113 -20.58 10.04 4.48
C ALA A 113 -21.57 9.81 3.30
N ASP A 114 -22.43 8.80 3.39
CA ASP A 114 -23.44 8.42 2.38
C ASP A 114 -22.88 7.90 1.05
N ALA A 115 -21.65 7.39 1.01
CA ALA A 115 -21.14 6.68 -0.18
C ALA A 115 -21.74 5.27 -0.25
N GLU A 116 -22.25 4.90 -1.42
CA GLU A 116 -22.73 3.56 -1.73
C GLU A 116 -21.54 2.62 -2.07
N ILE A 117 -21.50 1.42 -1.50
CA ILE A 117 -20.48 0.42 -1.83
C ILE A 117 -21.20 -0.85 -2.32
N VAL A 118 -21.02 -1.15 -3.62
CA VAL A 118 -21.63 -2.30 -4.30
C VAL A 118 -20.56 -3.37 -4.49
N THR A 119 -20.78 -4.53 -3.90
CA THR A 119 -19.95 -5.74 -4.09
C THR A 119 -20.46 -6.59 -5.26
N ASN A 120 -19.68 -7.60 -5.69
CA ASN A 120 -19.96 -8.38 -6.91
C ASN A 120 -20.14 -7.51 -8.16
N SER A 121 -19.50 -6.35 -8.18
CA SER A 121 -19.59 -5.37 -9.26
C SER A 121 -18.23 -5.13 -9.87
N THR A 122 -17.98 -5.70 -11.04
CA THR A 122 -16.67 -5.70 -11.68
C THR A 122 -16.65 -4.68 -12.81
N ALA A 123 -15.81 -3.67 -12.68
CA ALA A 123 -15.55 -2.70 -13.73
C ALA A 123 -14.72 -3.33 -14.87
N ALA A 124 -15.13 -3.06 -16.11
CA ALA A 124 -14.50 -3.55 -17.34
C ALA A 124 -13.72 -2.46 -18.06
N GLY A 125 -14.19 -1.21 -18.01
CA GLY A 125 -13.54 -0.08 -18.68
C GLY A 125 -14.23 1.24 -18.34
N ALA A 126 -13.71 2.33 -18.92
CA ALA A 126 -14.31 3.66 -18.82
C ALA A 126 -14.09 4.44 -20.12
N THR A 127 -14.92 5.47 -20.33
CA THR A 127 -14.76 6.42 -21.43
C THR A 127 -14.32 7.79 -20.92
N PRO A 128 -13.52 8.56 -21.67
CA PRO A 128 -13.03 9.87 -21.23
C PRO A 128 -14.14 10.89 -20.91
N ASP A 129 -15.33 10.71 -21.45
CA ASP A 129 -16.52 11.57 -21.23
C ASP A 129 -17.30 11.22 -19.95
N GLY A 130 -16.83 10.26 -19.14
CA GLY A 130 -17.37 9.97 -17.83
C GLY A 130 -18.39 8.84 -17.78
N GLU A 131 -18.16 7.76 -18.51
CA GLU A 131 -18.99 6.56 -18.44
C GLU A 131 -18.17 5.37 -17.93
N LEU A 132 -18.61 4.73 -16.84
CA LEU A 132 -18.08 3.46 -16.33
C LEU A 132 -18.83 2.30 -17.00
N VAL A 133 -18.09 1.32 -17.49
CA VAL A 133 -18.64 0.09 -18.07
C VAL A 133 -18.34 -1.08 -17.15
N LEU A 134 -19.34 -1.87 -16.78
CA LEU A 134 -19.20 -3.09 -15.98
C LEU A 134 -19.12 -4.34 -16.87
N VAL A 135 -18.69 -5.43 -16.27
CA VAL A 135 -18.52 -6.73 -17.00
C VAL A 135 -19.86 -7.30 -17.48
N ASP A 136 -20.95 -7.00 -16.78
CA ASP A 136 -22.30 -7.41 -17.18
C ASP A 136 -22.88 -6.58 -18.35
N GLY A 137 -22.11 -5.62 -18.84
CA GLY A 137 -22.51 -4.72 -19.94
C GLY A 137 -23.24 -3.47 -19.48
N SER A 138 -23.58 -3.33 -18.20
CA SER A 138 -24.19 -2.11 -17.68
C SER A 138 -23.23 -0.91 -17.77
N ARG A 139 -23.81 0.28 -17.96
CA ARG A 139 -23.11 1.53 -18.15
C ARG A 139 -23.62 2.57 -17.17
N HIS A 140 -22.71 3.22 -16.48
CA HIS A 140 -23.01 4.22 -15.45
C HIS A 140 -22.35 5.55 -15.84
N LYS A 141 -23.17 6.53 -16.16
CA LYS A 141 -22.71 7.89 -16.48
C LYS A 141 -22.52 8.69 -15.21
N ALA A 142 -21.39 9.38 -15.09
CA ALA A 142 -21.04 10.19 -13.95
C ALA A 142 -20.30 11.47 -14.37
N ASP A 143 -20.20 12.44 -13.46
CA ASP A 143 -19.35 13.61 -13.65
C ASP A 143 -17.86 13.24 -13.57
N LEU A 144 -17.54 12.21 -12.79
CA LEU A 144 -16.18 11.72 -12.60
C LEU A 144 -16.15 10.20 -12.47
N ILE A 145 -15.21 9.56 -13.16
CA ILE A 145 -14.84 8.14 -12.96
C ILE A 145 -13.48 8.08 -12.25
N ILE A 146 -13.38 7.22 -11.24
CA ILE A 146 -12.11 6.97 -10.55
C ILE A 146 -11.72 5.50 -10.70
N ALA A 147 -10.60 5.25 -11.38
CA ALA A 147 -10.00 3.93 -11.47
C ALA A 147 -9.06 3.69 -10.26
N ALA A 148 -9.53 2.90 -9.30
CA ALA A 148 -8.81 2.44 -8.11
C ALA A 148 -8.74 0.90 -8.05
N ASP A 149 -8.82 0.24 -9.21
CA ASP A 149 -8.97 -1.21 -9.41
C ASP A 149 -7.65 -1.99 -9.35
N GLY A 150 -6.59 -1.34 -8.84
CA GLY A 150 -5.32 -1.96 -8.50
C GLY A 150 -4.35 -2.11 -9.68
N SER A 151 -3.24 -2.81 -9.45
CA SER A 151 -2.15 -2.90 -10.41
C SER A 151 -2.55 -3.55 -11.75
N ASN A 152 -3.57 -4.40 -11.75
CA ASN A 152 -4.17 -5.01 -12.94
C ASN A 152 -5.39 -4.22 -13.47
N SER A 153 -5.35 -2.91 -13.38
CA SER A 153 -6.43 -2.00 -13.74
C SER A 153 -6.91 -2.19 -15.17
N ARG A 154 -8.16 -2.61 -15.33
CA ARG A 154 -8.84 -2.70 -16.63
C ARG A 154 -9.19 -1.31 -17.16
N LEU A 155 -9.56 -0.40 -16.28
CA LEU A 155 -9.92 0.98 -16.66
C LEU A 155 -8.71 1.71 -17.24
N ARG A 156 -7.56 1.65 -16.55
CA ARG A 156 -6.30 2.21 -17.06
C ARG A 156 -5.95 1.67 -18.45
N ASP A 157 -6.07 0.35 -18.62
CA ASP A 157 -5.67 -0.33 -19.84
C ASP A 157 -6.63 -0.02 -20.99
N SER A 158 -7.95 0.07 -20.75
CA SER A 158 -8.97 0.48 -21.74
C SER A 158 -8.75 1.91 -22.26
N LEU A 159 -8.16 2.76 -21.43
CA LEU A 159 -7.84 4.17 -21.78
C LEU A 159 -6.46 4.35 -22.40
N GLY A 160 -5.66 3.28 -22.54
CA GLY A 160 -4.32 3.35 -23.14
C GLY A 160 -3.31 4.18 -22.33
N LEU A 161 -3.53 4.38 -21.04
CA LEU A 161 -2.72 5.26 -20.17
C LEU A 161 -1.44 4.60 -19.64
N LEU A 162 -1.28 3.28 -19.75
CA LEU A 162 -0.08 2.60 -19.31
C LEU A 162 1.15 3.05 -20.13
N ALA A 163 2.15 3.63 -19.45
CA ALA A 163 3.43 3.96 -20.07
C ALA A 163 4.46 2.84 -19.86
N LYS A 164 4.50 2.26 -18.63
CA LYS A 164 5.45 1.21 -18.30
C LYS A 164 4.91 0.32 -17.20
N ARG A 165 5.05 -1.00 -17.38
CA ARG A 165 4.93 -2.01 -16.35
C ARG A 165 6.25 -2.78 -16.28
N LYS A 166 6.86 -2.85 -15.10
CA LYS A 166 8.11 -3.59 -14.87
C LYS A 166 7.92 -4.53 -13.70
N TYR A 167 7.97 -5.83 -13.98
CA TYR A 167 8.11 -6.84 -12.92
C TYR A 167 9.53 -6.82 -12.38
N LEU A 168 9.65 -6.87 -11.06
CA LEU A 168 10.95 -6.88 -10.39
C LEU A 168 11.48 -8.30 -10.26
N VAL A 169 12.72 -8.42 -9.82
CA VAL A 169 13.40 -9.71 -9.67
C VAL A 169 12.97 -10.48 -8.43
N ASP A 170 12.24 -9.83 -7.54
CA ASP A 170 11.80 -10.36 -6.24
C ASP A 170 10.30 -10.21 -6.05
N GLY A 171 9.80 -10.90 -5.05
CA GLY A 171 8.41 -10.88 -4.62
C GLY A 171 8.31 -11.28 -3.15
N CYS A 172 7.09 -11.41 -2.66
CA CYS A 172 6.85 -11.63 -1.25
C CYS A 172 5.64 -12.53 -1.01
N THR A 173 5.79 -13.51 -0.13
CA THR A 173 4.67 -14.23 0.49
C THR A 173 4.32 -13.52 1.79
N ARG A 174 3.07 -13.08 1.92
CA ARG A 174 2.56 -12.36 3.09
C ARG A 174 1.70 -13.26 3.93
N LEU A 175 1.94 -13.22 5.26
CA LEU A 175 1.29 -14.07 6.23
C LEU A 175 0.86 -13.24 7.44
N LEU A 176 -0.30 -13.55 7.99
CA LEU A 176 -0.75 -13.09 9.29
C LEU A 176 -0.76 -14.31 10.21
N MET A 177 -0.20 -14.17 11.40
CA MET A 177 -0.05 -15.28 12.36
C MET A 177 -0.40 -14.79 13.77
N ASP A 178 -0.94 -15.68 14.59
CA ASP A 178 -1.21 -15.40 16.00
C ASP A 178 0.09 -15.17 16.77
N ARG A 179 0.08 -14.22 17.71
CA ARG A 179 1.19 -13.98 18.64
C ARG A 179 1.17 -14.99 19.78
N THR A 180 2.35 -15.48 20.16
CA THR A 180 2.54 -16.24 21.39
C THR A 180 2.45 -15.31 22.61
N VAL A 181 2.27 -15.88 23.80
CA VAL A 181 2.31 -15.13 25.06
C VAL A 181 3.63 -14.37 25.22
N ALA A 182 4.76 -15.01 24.91
CA ALA A 182 6.08 -14.39 24.99
C ALA A 182 6.23 -13.20 24.02
N GLU A 183 5.65 -13.27 22.83
CA GLU A 183 5.66 -12.18 21.85
C GLU A 183 4.78 -11.01 22.25
N ARG A 184 3.69 -11.26 23.01
CA ARG A 184 2.83 -10.20 23.58
C ARG A 184 3.51 -9.42 24.69
N THR A 185 4.35 -10.09 25.49
CA THR A 185 5.06 -9.49 26.63
C THR A 185 6.45 -8.97 26.29
N GLY A 186 7.03 -9.38 25.16
CA GLY A 186 8.46 -9.20 24.83
C GLY A 186 8.82 -7.95 24.04
N GLY A 187 7.94 -6.99 23.86
CA GLY A 187 8.31 -5.71 23.25
C GLY A 187 7.55 -5.36 21.98
N ASP A 188 6.41 -4.74 22.20
CA ASP A 188 5.70 -4.00 21.15
C ASP A 188 6.55 -2.83 20.65
N GLY A 189 6.46 -2.54 19.37
CA GLY A 189 7.13 -1.39 18.76
C GLY A 189 8.44 -1.68 18.04
N LYS A 190 8.86 -2.95 17.93
CA LYS A 190 10.01 -3.34 17.10
C LYS A 190 9.56 -4.05 15.83
N THR A 191 10.01 -3.51 14.72
CA THR A 191 10.01 -4.21 13.43
C THR A 191 11.39 -4.78 13.19
N ILE A 192 11.48 -6.04 12.83
CA ILE A 192 12.77 -6.69 12.59
C ILE A 192 12.78 -7.28 11.17
N GLU A 193 13.81 -6.93 10.41
CA GLU A 193 14.03 -7.47 9.09
C GLU A 193 15.33 -8.28 9.08
N TYR A 194 15.20 -9.57 8.78
CA TYR A 194 16.31 -10.51 8.69
C TYR A 194 16.70 -10.73 7.23
N TRP A 195 18.00 -10.72 6.93
CA TRP A 195 18.56 -10.93 5.60
C TRP A 195 19.50 -12.13 5.57
N SER A 196 19.22 -13.10 4.71
CA SER A 196 20.10 -14.24 4.46
C SER A 196 20.15 -14.52 2.96
N GLY A 197 21.32 -14.38 2.33
CA GLY A 197 21.41 -14.45 0.89
C GLY A 197 20.47 -13.47 0.20
N THR A 198 19.64 -13.94 -0.72
CA THR A 198 18.62 -13.16 -1.41
C THR A 198 17.25 -13.19 -0.73
N ARG A 199 17.17 -13.85 0.43
CA ARG A 199 15.92 -14.02 1.19
C ARG A 199 15.84 -13.06 2.36
N ARG A 200 14.62 -12.64 2.68
CA ARG A 200 14.31 -11.77 3.82
C ARG A 200 13.11 -12.29 4.58
N ILE A 201 13.16 -12.13 5.88
CA ILE A 201 11.98 -12.29 6.76
C ILE A 201 11.75 -10.96 7.44
N LEU A 202 10.60 -10.36 7.22
CA LEU A 202 10.11 -9.22 7.99
C LEU A 202 9.20 -9.74 9.08
N TYR A 203 9.51 -9.40 10.32
CA TYR A 203 8.71 -9.68 11.50
C TYR A 203 8.15 -8.37 12.05
N THR A 204 6.83 -8.30 12.21
CA THR A 204 6.18 -7.07 12.64
C THR A 204 4.91 -7.37 13.44
N PRO A 205 4.85 -7.05 14.75
CA PRO A 205 3.57 -7.00 15.47
C PRO A 205 2.63 -6.00 14.80
N CYS A 206 1.37 -6.36 14.57
CA CYS A 206 0.39 -5.49 13.91
C CYS A 206 -0.97 -5.39 14.61
N SER A 207 -1.17 -6.17 15.66
CA SER A 207 -2.21 -6.02 16.65
C SER A 207 -1.74 -6.61 17.98
N GLU A 208 -2.59 -6.61 19.00
CA GLU A 208 -2.34 -7.32 20.25
C GLU A 208 -2.18 -8.83 20.00
N ASP A 209 -2.98 -9.38 19.10
CA ASP A 209 -3.04 -10.81 18.80
C ASP A 209 -2.22 -11.24 17.59
N ASP A 210 -1.90 -10.35 16.65
CA ASP A 210 -1.35 -10.71 15.36
C ASP A 210 0.07 -10.20 15.12
N ILE A 211 0.87 -11.03 14.45
CA ILE A 211 2.10 -10.64 13.78
C ILE A 211 1.96 -10.75 12.26
N TYR A 212 2.49 -9.78 11.58
CA TYR A 212 2.69 -9.80 10.14
C TYR A 212 4.08 -10.31 9.81
N ILE A 213 4.12 -11.35 9.00
CA ILE A 213 5.34 -11.92 8.43
C ILE A 213 5.35 -11.71 6.93
N ALA A 214 6.46 -11.17 6.42
CA ALA A 214 6.69 -11.10 4.98
C ALA A 214 7.95 -11.88 4.62
N LEU A 215 7.77 -12.96 3.86
CA LEU A 215 8.86 -13.75 3.30
C LEU A 215 9.17 -13.22 1.91
N THR A 216 10.32 -12.56 1.75
CA THR A 216 10.75 -12.00 0.46
C THR A 216 11.86 -12.86 -0.14
N MET A 217 11.77 -13.13 -1.44
CA MET A 217 12.70 -13.97 -2.19
C MET A 217 12.79 -13.52 -3.64
N LEU A 218 13.78 -14.02 -4.36
CA LEU A 218 13.80 -13.86 -5.83
C LEU A 218 12.62 -14.62 -6.46
N ASP A 219 12.06 -14.05 -7.50
CA ASP A 219 10.98 -14.68 -8.29
C ASP A 219 11.42 -16.02 -8.93
N SER A 220 12.72 -16.16 -9.17
CA SER A 220 13.33 -17.42 -9.68
C SER A 220 13.57 -18.48 -8.60
N ASP A 221 13.37 -18.16 -7.30
CA ASP A 221 13.55 -19.12 -6.21
C ASP A 221 12.26 -19.91 -5.98
N GLU A 222 12.05 -20.95 -6.81
CA GLU A 222 10.83 -21.78 -6.82
C GLU A 222 10.55 -22.43 -5.46
N ILE A 223 11.61 -22.77 -4.70
CA ILE A 223 11.47 -23.41 -3.39
C ILE A 223 10.97 -22.38 -2.36
N ALA A 224 11.58 -21.20 -2.35
CA ALA A 224 11.26 -20.16 -1.37
C ALA A 224 9.86 -19.57 -1.59
N LYS A 225 9.41 -19.43 -2.85
CA LYS A 225 8.09 -18.85 -3.16
C LYS A 225 6.93 -19.84 -3.08
N ALA A 226 7.21 -21.13 -2.84
CA ALA A 226 6.18 -22.15 -2.74
C ALA A 226 5.16 -21.84 -1.62
N VAL A 227 3.89 -22.06 -1.91
CA VAL A 227 2.79 -22.02 -0.94
C VAL A 227 2.07 -23.36 -1.02
N PRO A 228 1.98 -24.12 0.08
CA PRO A 228 2.47 -23.85 1.44
C PRO A 228 3.98 -23.65 1.54
N VAL A 229 4.39 -22.84 2.53
CA VAL A 229 5.81 -22.48 2.74
C VAL A 229 6.66 -23.73 3.03
N ARG A 230 7.77 -23.88 2.35
CA ARG A 230 8.76 -24.95 2.57
C ARG A 230 9.59 -24.67 3.82
N LYS A 231 9.04 -24.95 5.01
CA LYS A 231 9.59 -24.58 6.32
C LYS A 231 11.05 -25.00 6.51
N ASP A 232 11.40 -26.25 6.18
CA ASP A 232 12.77 -26.76 6.38
C ASP A 232 13.81 -26.01 5.56
N ASP A 233 13.41 -25.54 4.39
CA ASP A 233 14.28 -24.73 3.57
C ASP A 233 14.48 -23.32 4.19
N TRP A 234 13.44 -22.68 4.65
CA TRP A 234 13.52 -21.39 5.32
C TRP A 234 14.29 -21.48 6.66
N LYS A 235 14.13 -22.53 7.46
CA LYS A 235 14.87 -22.76 8.71
C LYS A 235 16.38 -22.82 8.48
N ARG A 236 16.83 -23.47 7.38
CA ARG A 236 18.27 -23.50 7.01
C ARG A 236 18.87 -22.11 6.77
N TRP A 237 18.08 -21.20 6.18
CA TRP A 237 18.51 -19.84 5.90
C TRP A 237 18.43 -18.92 7.14
N PHE A 238 17.53 -19.20 8.06
CA PHE A 238 17.24 -18.41 9.25
C PHE A 238 17.13 -19.26 10.52
N PRO A 239 18.23 -19.94 10.95
CA PRO A 239 18.19 -20.83 12.10
C PRO A 239 17.62 -20.20 13.38
N PRO A 240 17.92 -18.92 13.73
CA PRO A 240 17.37 -18.29 14.92
C PRO A 240 15.85 -18.11 14.90
N LEU A 241 15.20 -18.25 13.74
CA LEU A 241 13.76 -18.11 13.56
C LEU A 241 13.04 -19.44 13.40
N GLU A 242 13.68 -20.57 13.71
CA GLU A 242 13.12 -21.91 13.54
C GLU A 242 11.74 -22.04 14.21
N ALA A 243 11.60 -21.63 15.47
CA ALA A 243 10.33 -21.69 16.20
C ALA A 243 9.23 -20.82 15.57
N LEU A 244 9.58 -19.66 15.01
CA LEU A 244 8.66 -18.80 14.28
C LEU A 244 8.22 -19.45 12.97
N ILE A 245 9.17 -19.97 12.20
CA ILE A 245 8.92 -20.58 10.89
C ILE A 245 8.06 -21.84 11.03
N GLU A 246 8.27 -22.62 12.10
CA GLU A 246 7.49 -23.83 12.35
C GLU A 246 5.99 -23.55 12.54
N ARG A 247 5.65 -22.39 13.06
CA ARG A 247 4.26 -21.94 13.28
C ARG A 247 3.57 -21.47 11.99
N ILE A 248 4.30 -21.26 10.89
CA ILE A 248 3.68 -20.84 9.61
C ILE A 248 2.67 -21.91 9.17
N GLY A 249 1.44 -21.48 8.93
CA GLY A 249 0.35 -22.33 8.44
C GLY A 249 0.50 -22.65 6.94
N THR A 250 -0.55 -23.26 6.38
CA THR A 250 -0.62 -23.62 4.96
C THR A 250 -1.10 -22.46 4.07
N GLN A 251 -1.64 -21.41 4.67
CA GLN A 251 -2.17 -20.24 3.97
C GLN A 251 -1.04 -19.29 3.58
N GLY A 252 -1.28 -18.55 2.52
CA GLY A 252 -0.36 -17.51 2.03
C GLY A 252 -0.61 -17.20 0.57
N ARG A 253 -0.09 -16.09 0.12
CA ARG A 253 -0.10 -15.73 -1.29
C ARG A 253 1.22 -15.06 -1.64
N TYR A 254 1.88 -15.59 -2.66
CA TYR A 254 3.03 -14.96 -3.27
C TYR A 254 2.57 -13.89 -4.26
N ASP A 255 3.15 -12.71 -4.16
CA ASP A 255 2.98 -11.61 -5.12
C ASP A 255 4.36 -11.15 -5.58
N ARG A 256 4.60 -11.18 -6.88
CA ARG A 256 5.79 -10.59 -7.49
C ARG A 256 5.71 -9.08 -7.40
N PHE A 257 6.81 -8.41 -7.09
CA PHE A 257 6.84 -6.95 -7.04
C PHE A 257 6.82 -6.39 -8.46
N GLU A 258 6.16 -5.25 -8.58
CA GLU A 258 6.05 -4.55 -9.85
C GLU A 258 6.10 -3.03 -9.67
N LEU A 259 6.40 -2.34 -10.75
CA LEU A 259 6.38 -0.90 -10.87
C LEU A 259 5.52 -0.52 -12.05
N ILE A 260 4.55 0.36 -11.83
CA ILE A 260 3.65 0.89 -12.85
C ILE A 260 3.88 2.38 -12.98
N LYS A 261 4.00 2.85 -14.24
CA LYS A 261 4.04 4.27 -14.59
C LYS A 261 3.03 4.55 -15.68
N LEU A 262 2.36 5.66 -15.56
CA LEU A 262 1.39 6.13 -16.55
C LEU A 262 1.93 7.29 -17.37
N LYS A 263 1.38 7.44 -18.58
CA LYS A 263 1.56 8.64 -19.43
C LYS A 263 0.95 9.85 -18.72
N SER A 264 -0.30 9.73 -18.28
CA SER A 264 -1.04 10.69 -17.45
C SER A 264 -1.85 9.94 -16.38
N TRP A 265 -2.13 10.60 -15.26
CA TRP A 265 -3.02 10.08 -14.21
C TRP A 265 -4.49 10.36 -14.47
N SER A 266 -4.78 11.12 -15.54
CA SER A 266 -6.15 11.44 -15.92
C SER A 266 -6.32 11.51 -17.43
N THR A 267 -7.56 11.38 -17.88
CA THR A 267 -7.98 11.66 -19.25
C THR A 267 -9.48 12.02 -19.26
N GLY A 268 -9.81 13.20 -19.79
CA GLY A 268 -11.16 13.72 -19.72
C GLY A 268 -11.69 13.74 -18.28
N ARG A 269 -12.80 13.06 -18.02
CA ARG A 269 -13.44 12.94 -16.70
C ARG A 269 -13.05 11.66 -15.93
N VAL A 270 -11.90 11.10 -16.22
CA VAL A 270 -11.40 9.88 -15.55
C VAL A 270 -10.10 10.15 -14.84
N ALA A 271 -10.01 9.80 -13.55
CA ALA A 271 -8.79 9.82 -12.76
C ALA A 271 -8.33 8.40 -12.41
N ILE A 272 -7.03 8.14 -12.43
CA ILE A 272 -6.43 6.87 -12.03
C ILE A 272 -5.68 7.09 -10.72
N VAL A 273 -5.95 6.29 -9.69
CA VAL A 273 -5.36 6.44 -8.35
C VAL A 273 -4.82 5.11 -7.80
N GLY A 274 -3.96 5.21 -6.80
CA GLY A 274 -3.41 4.05 -6.10
C GLY A 274 -2.54 3.17 -7.00
N ASP A 275 -2.54 1.85 -6.76
CA ASP A 275 -1.71 0.90 -7.51
C ASP A 275 -2.05 0.86 -9.01
N ALA A 276 -3.25 1.27 -9.40
CA ALA A 276 -3.63 1.42 -10.81
C ALA A 276 -2.77 2.48 -11.51
N ALA A 277 -2.42 3.56 -10.82
CA ALA A 277 -1.59 4.66 -11.34
C ALA A 277 -0.10 4.45 -11.10
N HIS A 278 0.28 3.99 -9.89
CA HIS A 278 1.65 4.11 -9.42
C HIS A 278 2.09 2.97 -8.50
N ALA A 279 1.72 1.72 -8.80
CA ALA A 279 2.24 0.57 -8.07
C ALA A 279 3.76 0.64 -7.92
N LEU A 280 4.25 0.30 -6.73
CA LEU A 280 5.67 0.41 -6.35
C LEU A 280 6.08 -0.75 -5.43
N PRO A 281 7.38 -1.15 -5.45
CA PRO A 281 7.87 -2.17 -4.54
C PRO A 281 7.77 -1.71 -3.09
N PRO A 282 7.58 -2.63 -2.11
CA PRO A 282 7.26 -2.26 -0.73
C PRO A 282 8.48 -1.87 0.13
N ASN A 283 9.65 -1.60 -0.47
CA ASN A 283 10.92 -1.42 0.25
C ASN A 283 10.94 -0.25 1.24
N ILE A 284 10.04 0.71 1.10
CA ILE A 284 9.86 1.82 2.06
C ILE A 284 8.45 1.89 2.66
N GLY A 285 7.58 0.91 2.36
CA GLY A 285 6.25 0.79 2.97
C GLY A 285 5.27 1.93 2.66
N GLN A 286 5.41 2.63 1.51
CA GLN A 286 4.65 3.84 1.20
C GLN A 286 3.50 3.67 0.20
N GLY A 287 3.28 2.45 -0.33
CA GLY A 287 2.24 2.24 -1.35
C GLY A 287 0.84 2.65 -0.89
N GLY A 288 0.44 2.20 0.31
CA GLY A 288 -0.85 2.58 0.89
C GLY A 288 -0.95 4.07 1.25
N GLY A 289 0.13 4.65 1.81
CA GLY A 289 0.20 6.07 2.11
C GLY A 289 0.03 6.95 0.87
N CYS A 290 0.77 6.67 -0.20
CA CYS A 290 0.63 7.38 -1.48
C CYS A 290 -0.78 7.22 -2.08
N ALA A 291 -1.34 6.01 -2.01
CA ALA A 291 -2.68 5.74 -2.52
C ALA A 291 -3.75 6.61 -1.82
N MET A 292 -3.69 6.69 -0.50
CA MET A 292 -4.61 7.51 0.30
C MET A 292 -4.37 9.01 0.11
N MET A 293 -3.10 9.47 0.10
CA MET A 293 -2.76 10.88 -0.15
C MET A 293 -3.32 11.38 -1.48
N ASN A 294 -3.06 10.63 -2.56
CA ASN A 294 -3.48 11.02 -3.89
C ASN A 294 -5.01 11.01 -4.04
N ALA A 295 -5.69 10.12 -3.34
CA ALA A 295 -7.16 10.06 -3.33
C ALA A 295 -7.80 11.23 -2.55
N LEU A 296 -7.23 11.61 -1.40
CA LEU A 296 -7.71 12.78 -0.65
C LEU A 296 -7.45 14.08 -1.42
N SER A 297 -6.21 14.26 -1.92
CA SER A 297 -5.86 15.46 -2.67
C SER A 297 -6.70 15.64 -3.92
N LEU A 298 -7.03 14.54 -4.65
CA LEU A 298 -7.95 14.58 -5.78
C LEU A 298 -9.29 15.25 -5.41
N ALA A 299 -9.90 14.84 -4.30
CA ALA A 299 -11.15 15.43 -3.83
C ALA A 299 -11.01 16.92 -3.48
N VAL A 300 -9.87 17.32 -2.92
CA VAL A 300 -9.58 18.73 -2.58
C VAL A 300 -9.43 19.59 -3.85
N TYR A 301 -8.75 19.11 -4.88
CA TYR A 301 -8.62 19.84 -6.15
C TYR A 301 -9.97 19.97 -6.86
N LEU A 302 -10.82 18.94 -6.83
CA LEU A 302 -12.17 18.96 -7.39
C LEU A 302 -13.14 19.89 -6.63
N GLU A 303 -12.87 20.16 -5.35
CA GLU A 303 -13.60 21.15 -4.57
C GLU A 303 -13.22 22.59 -4.95
N ARG A 304 -11.94 22.81 -5.27
CA ARG A 304 -11.37 24.14 -5.58
C ARG A 304 -11.68 24.63 -6.99
N ASP A 305 -11.95 23.71 -7.91
CA ASP A 305 -12.19 24.03 -9.31
C ASP A 305 -13.50 23.39 -9.78
N SER A 306 -14.33 24.19 -10.47
CA SER A 306 -15.56 23.71 -11.06
C SER A 306 -15.35 22.92 -12.35
N ASP A 307 -14.27 23.19 -13.07
CA ASP A 307 -13.85 22.42 -14.23
C ASP A 307 -13.09 21.16 -13.80
N ILE A 308 -13.75 20.01 -13.97
CA ILE A 308 -13.18 18.71 -13.55
C ILE A 308 -11.88 18.40 -14.28
N VAL A 309 -11.78 18.68 -15.57
CA VAL A 309 -10.57 18.38 -16.38
C VAL A 309 -9.39 19.23 -15.90
N ALA A 310 -9.61 20.51 -15.71
CA ALA A 310 -8.59 21.44 -15.19
C ALA A 310 -8.15 21.07 -13.76
N ALA A 311 -9.10 20.65 -12.91
CA ALA A 311 -8.82 20.16 -11.56
C ALA A 311 -7.92 18.90 -11.59
N LEU A 312 -8.21 17.94 -12.47
CA LEU A 312 -7.44 16.70 -12.61
C LEU A 312 -6.02 16.96 -13.11
N GLU A 313 -5.84 17.86 -14.09
CA GLU A 313 -4.52 18.24 -14.57
C GLU A 313 -3.68 18.94 -13.49
N THR A 314 -4.31 19.83 -12.72
CA THR A 314 -3.67 20.54 -11.62
C THR A 314 -3.31 19.60 -10.48
N TRP A 315 -4.20 18.68 -10.13
CA TRP A 315 -3.95 17.60 -9.17
C TRP A 315 -2.73 16.76 -9.57
N GLU A 316 -2.70 16.22 -10.78
CA GLU A 316 -1.57 15.41 -11.25
C GLU A 316 -0.25 16.19 -11.19
N ARG A 317 -0.24 17.42 -11.69
CA ARG A 317 0.95 18.28 -11.72
C ARG A 317 1.57 18.49 -10.33
N ASN A 318 0.73 18.65 -9.31
CA ASN A 318 1.18 18.95 -7.97
C ASN A 318 1.51 17.70 -7.14
N GLU A 319 0.76 16.60 -7.29
CA GLU A 319 0.87 15.42 -6.42
C GLU A 319 1.79 14.33 -7.01
N ARG A 320 1.91 14.25 -8.33
CA ARG A 320 2.74 13.24 -8.99
C ARG A 320 4.22 13.32 -8.62
N PRO A 321 4.88 14.48 -8.48
CA PRO A 321 6.31 14.56 -8.18
C PRO A 321 6.72 13.83 -6.90
N ILE A 322 5.94 13.91 -5.81
CA ILE A 322 6.25 13.21 -4.56
C ILE A 322 6.04 11.69 -4.69
N THR A 323 5.05 11.28 -5.45
CA THR A 323 4.78 9.85 -5.73
C THR A 323 5.87 9.25 -6.64
N ASP A 324 6.30 9.95 -7.68
CA ASP A 324 7.41 9.54 -8.55
C ASP A 324 8.74 9.44 -7.78
N HIS A 325 8.98 10.37 -6.85
CA HIS A 325 10.11 10.30 -5.92
C HIS A 325 10.03 9.02 -5.08
N THR A 326 8.87 8.72 -4.50
CA THR A 326 8.61 7.54 -3.69
C THR A 326 8.88 6.25 -4.45
N GLN A 327 8.37 6.14 -5.68
CA GLN A 327 8.63 5.01 -6.56
C GLN A 327 10.12 4.82 -6.83
N ARG A 328 10.85 5.92 -7.15
CA ARG A 328 12.28 5.89 -7.44
C ARG A 328 13.07 5.40 -6.22
N ILE A 329 12.84 5.98 -5.05
CA ILE A 329 13.56 5.61 -3.81
C ILE A 329 13.24 4.16 -3.44
N SER A 330 11.97 3.75 -3.50
CA SER A 330 11.59 2.37 -3.21
C SER A 330 12.24 1.37 -4.16
N TYR A 331 12.34 1.70 -5.45
CA TYR A 331 13.03 0.88 -6.44
C TYR A 331 14.54 0.78 -6.17
N VAL A 332 15.22 1.91 -5.94
CA VAL A 332 16.68 1.95 -5.69
C VAL A 332 17.04 1.17 -4.42
N LEU A 333 16.25 1.28 -3.36
CA LEU A 333 16.47 0.52 -2.11
C LEU A 333 16.22 -0.99 -2.25
N GLY A 334 15.60 -1.45 -3.32
CA GLY A 334 15.46 -2.87 -3.67
C GLY A 334 16.66 -3.45 -4.43
N LEU A 335 17.48 -2.61 -5.08
CA LEU A 335 18.60 -3.08 -5.90
C LEU A 335 19.62 -3.98 -5.16
N PRO A 336 19.96 -3.72 -3.87
CA PRO A 336 20.87 -4.57 -3.13
C PRO A 336 20.40 -6.00 -2.88
N THR A 337 19.15 -6.34 -3.17
CA THR A 337 18.60 -7.70 -2.97
C THR A 337 19.46 -8.77 -3.66
N THR A 338 20.01 -8.48 -4.84
CA THR A 338 20.84 -9.40 -5.64
C THR A 338 22.35 -9.29 -5.37
N TRP A 339 22.78 -8.37 -4.50
CA TRP A 339 24.20 -8.18 -4.25
C TRP A 339 24.78 -9.27 -3.33
N PRO A 340 26.09 -9.56 -3.44
CA PRO A 340 26.78 -10.42 -2.49
C PRO A 340 26.57 -9.95 -1.05
N SER A 341 26.40 -10.90 -0.11
CA SER A 341 25.97 -10.59 1.27
C SER A 341 26.88 -9.59 2.00
N ALA A 342 28.21 -9.69 1.81
CA ALA A 342 29.17 -8.77 2.44
C ALA A 342 29.00 -7.34 1.90
N LEU A 343 28.90 -7.18 0.58
CA LEU A 343 28.71 -5.87 -0.07
C LEU A 343 27.38 -5.24 0.33
N ARG A 344 26.32 -6.04 0.36
CA ARG A 344 25.00 -5.60 0.80
C ARG A 344 25.01 -5.16 2.27
N ALA A 345 25.63 -5.94 3.17
CA ALA A 345 25.72 -5.59 4.58
C ALA A 345 26.46 -4.26 4.78
N ALA A 346 27.57 -4.04 4.07
CA ALA A 346 28.31 -2.78 4.07
C ALA A 346 27.44 -1.62 3.56
N ALA A 347 26.74 -1.81 2.43
CA ALA A 347 25.85 -0.79 1.86
C ALA A 347 24.69 -0.44 2.79
N LEU A 348 24.05 -1.43 3.41
CA LEU A 348 22.96 -1.21 4.38
C LEU A 348 23.48 -0.49 5.65
N GLY A 349 24.66 -0.83 6.13
CA GLY A 349 25.31 -0.15 7.26
C GLY A 349 25.64 1.31 6.95
N LEU A 350 26.20 1.60 5.78
CA LEU A 350 26.48 2.96 5.31
C LEU A 350 25.17 3.75 5.09
N ALA A 351 24.18 3.14 4.46
CA ALA A 351 22.88 3.75 4.23
C ALA A 351 22.19 4.13 5.55
N GLY A 352 22.30 3.30 6.59
CA GLY A 352 21.77 3.58 7.92
C GLY A 352 22.44 4.78 8.62
N ARG A 353 23.66 5.15 8.22
CA ARG A 353 24.41 6.31 8.76
C ARG A 353 24.24 7.58 7.93
N SER A 354 23.75 7.48 6.69
CA SER A 354 23.59 8.61 5.78
C SER A 354 22.34 9.42 6.12
N LYS A 355 22.51 10.62 6.65
CA LYS A 355 21.40 11.58 6.92
C LYS A 355 20.67 11.94 5.63
N TRP A 356 21.38 12.09 4.51
CA TRP A 356 20.78 12.41 3.21
C TRP A 356 19.87 11.27 2.74
N LEU A 357 20.35 10.02 2.76
CA LEU A 357 19.56 8.87 2.32
C LEU A 357 18.35 8.64 3.25
N THR A 358 18.52 8.85 4.55
CA THR A 358 17.41 8.83 5.51
C THR A 358 16.36 9.88 5.15
N ALA A 359 16.77 11.12 4.85
CA ALA A 359 15.86 12.19 4.44
C ALA A 359 15.11 11.83 3.13
N GLN A 360 15.81 11.27 2.12
CA GLN A 360 15.15 10.83 0.89
C GLN A 360 14.12 9.71 1.16
N ARG A 361 14.46 8.76 2.01
CA ARG A 361 13.59 7.63 2.37
C ARG A 361 12.36 8.06 3.16
N THR A 362 12.50 9.04 4.05
CA THR A 362 11.42 9.52 4.93
C THR A 362 10.63 10.69 4.35
N ARG A 363 11.09 11.29 3.25
CA ARG A 363 10.47 12.47 2.65
C ARG A 363 8.96 12.33 2.47
N THR A 364 8.51 11.22 1.90
CA THR A 364 7.08 10.96 1.67
C THR A 364 6.35 10.65 2.97
N ALA A 365 6.97 9.88 3.87
CA ALA A 365 6.39 9.56 5.18
C ALA A 365 6.10 10.80 6.03
N LEU A 366 6.95 11.83 5.91
CA LEU A 366 6.83 13.11 6.63
C LEU A 366 6.09 14.19 5.84
N HIS A 367 5.74 13.92 4.58
CA HIS A 367 5.00 14.86 3.76
C HIS A 367 3.62 15.12 4.37
N ARG A 368 3.23 16.40 4.41
CA ARG A 368 1.88 16.78 4.79
C ARG A 368 0.97 16.72 3.57
N PRO A 369 0.01 15.77 3.52
CA PRO A 369 -0.87 15.62 2.38
C PRO A 369 -1.76 16.84 2.17
N THR A 370 -2.07 17.16 0.91
CA THR A 370 -3.05 18.18 0.57
C THR A 370 -4.41 17.79 1.14
N GLY A 371 -5.01 18.69 1.92
CA GLY A 371 -6.29 18.46 2.60
C GLY A 371 -6.18 17.98 4.05
N THR A 372 -4.93 18.00 4.63
CA THR A 372 -4.71 17.65 6.04
C THR A 372 -4.16 18.81 6.87
#